data_9620e224e0734423d2ecfedde52d5928
#
_entry.id   9620e224e0734423d2ecfedde52d5928
#
_cell.length_a   1.000
_cell.length_b   1.000
_cell.length_c   1.000
_cell.angle_alpha   90.00
_cell.angle_beta   90.00
_cell.angle_gamma   90.00
#
_symmetry.space_group_name_H-M   'P 1'
#
loop_
_entity.id
_entity.type
_entity.pdbx_description
1 polymer ?
#
loop_
_entity_poly.entity_id
_entity_poly.type
_entity_poly.pdbx_seq_one_letter_code
_entity_poly.pdbx_strand_id
1 'polypeptide(L)'
;MPSPAPAGAQCAARQCPPRPHVDDWFVAFCDRLTPGELSRRVEIHLPGTESLADLLLHIFTHGQHHRGQIHAMLSGTSIAPPQIDEFILAGCAEDRAEDLARLGWSEAQLVR
;
A
#
# COMPACT_ATOMS: atom_id res chain seq x y z
N MET A 1 -5.42 40.89 4.82
CA MET A 1 -6.36 39.86 4.33
C MET A 1 -5.53 38.68 3.85
N PRO A 2 -5.56 37.53 4.50
CA PRO A 2 -4.91 36.34 3.94
C PRO A 2 -5.68 35.89 2.70
N SER A 3 -4.97 35.61 1.61
CA SER A 3 -5.54 35.02 0.39
C SER A 3 -6.22 33.68 0.74
N PRO A 4 -7.41 33.40 0.21
CA PRO A 4 -8.03 32.09 0.41
C PRO A 4 -7.16 31.01 -0.23
N ALA A 5 -6.93 29.92 0.51
CA ALA A 5 -6.24 28.74 -0.01
C ALA A 5 -6.96 28.22 -1.26
N PRO A 6 -6.23 27.73 -2.28
CA PRO A 6 -6.84 27.25 -3.51
C PRO A 6 -7.83 26.12 -3.21
N ALA A 7 -9.02 26.22 -3.78
CA ALA A 7 -10.15 25.31 -3.56
C ALA A 7 -9.84 23.82 -3.84
N GLY A 8 -8.75 23.54 -4.59
CA GLY A 8 -8.28 22.17 -4.87
C GLY A 8 -7.73 21.42 -3.68
N ALA A 9 -7.16 22.11 -2.68
CA ALA A 9 -6.56 21.45 -1.51
C ALA A 9 -7.62 20.87 -0.55
N GLN A 10 -8.82 21.45 -0.53
CA GLN A 10 -9.91 20.98 0.33
C GLN A 10 -10.67 19.77 -0.26
N CYS A 11 -10.62 19.57 -1.56
CA CYS A 11 -11.29 18.45 -2.21
C CYS A 11 -10.49 17.15 -2.04
N ALA A 12 -9.16 17.21 -2.05
CA ALA A 12 -8.29 16.04 -1.85
C ALA A 12 -8.42 15.43 -0.45
N ALA A 13 -8.61 16.27 0.58
CA ALA A 13 -8.75 15.81 1.96
C ALA A 13 -10.09 15.11 2.26
N ARG A 14 -11.12 15.32 1.42
CA ARG A 14 -12.46 14.74 1.63
C ARG A 14 -12.72 13.43 0.88
N GLN A 15 -11.86 13.04 -0.03
CA GLN A 15 -12.08 11.87 -0.90
C GLN A 15 -11.16 10.67 -0.63
N CYS A 16 -10.21 10.79 0.29
CA CYS A 16 -9.48 9.61 0.76
C CYS A 16 -10.28 8.97 1.90
N PRO A 17 -10.91 7.80 1.69
CA PRO A 17 -11.37 7.01 2.82
C PRO A 17 -10.17 6.73 3.74
N PRO A 18 -10.38 6.65 5.05
CA PRO A 18 -9.28 6.36 5.97
C PRO A 18 -8.61 5.04 5.57
N ARG A 19 -7.43 5.14 5.00
CA ARG A 19 -6.61 4.03 4.51
C ARG A 19 -6.41 2.87 5.49
N PRO A 20 -6.33 3.11 6.81
CA PRO A 20 -6.13 2.03 7.78
C PRO A 20 -7.11 0.86 7.62
N HIS A 21 -8.36 1.12 7.26
CA HIS A 21 -9.37 0.07 7.12
C HIS A 21 -9.17 -0.83 5.88
N VAL A 22 -8.70 -0.28 4.77
CA VAL A 22 -8.46 -1.06 3.55
C VAL A 22 -7.22 -1.93 3.72
N ASP A 23 -6.16 -1.38 4.29
CA ASP A 23 -4.91 -2.10 4.52
C ASP A 23 -5.11 -3.21 5.56
N ASP A 24 -5.82 -2.96 6.65
CA ASP A 24 -6.14 -3.95 7.68
C ASP A 24 -7.02 -5.08 7.11
N TRP A 25 -8.01 -4.73 6.30
CA TRP A 25 -8.82 -5.72 5.59
C TRP A 25 -7.98 -6.58 4.65
N PHE A 26 -7.06 -5.97 3.90
CA PHE A 26 -6.22 -6.66 2.94
C PHE A 26 -5.23 -7.61 3.62
N VAL A 27 -4.63 -7.18 4.74
CA VAL A 27 -3.78 -8.04 5.57
C VAL A 27 -4.59 -9.25 6.08
N ALA A 28 -5.76 -9.02 6.66
CA ALA A 28 -6.63 -10.09 7.16
C ALA A 28 -7.11 -11.03 6.04
N PHE A 29 -7.32 -10.51 4.83
CA PHE A 29 -7.62 -11.33 3.66
C PHE A 29 -6.43 -12.23 3.30
N CYS A 30 -5.22 -11.67 3.21
CA CYS A 30 -4.01 -12.41 2.86
C CYS A 30 -3.66 -13.48 3.91
N ASP A 31 -3.86 -13.19 5.19
CA ASP A 31 -3.58 -14.14 6.30
C ASP A 31 -4.44 -15.41 6.22
N ARG A 32 -5.60 -15.33 5.61
CA ARG A 32 -6.51 -16.49 5.45
C ARG A 32 -6.26 -17.31 4.19
N LEU A 33 -5.40 -16.84 3.29
CA LEU A 33 -5.14 -17.53 2.04
C LEU A 33 -4.36 -18.81 2.26
N THR A 34 -4.82 -19.87 1.64
CA THR A 34 -4.09 -21.12 1.52
C THR A 34 -3.35 -21.20 0.18
N PRO A 35 -2.28 -22.01 0.05
CA PRO A 35 -1.60 -22.20 -1.23
C PRO A 35 -2.54 -22.62 -2.37
N GLY A 36 -3.56 -23.43 -2.07
CA GLY A 36 -4.55 -23.86 -3.05
C GLY A 36 -5.43 -22.73 -3.59
N GLU A 37 -5.75 -21.76 -2.74
CA GLU A 37 -6.56 -20.59 -3.13
C GLU A 37 -5.80 -19.64 -4.06
N LEU A 38 -4.48 -19.60 -3.99
CA LEU A 38 -3.67 -18.78 -4.90
C LEU A 38 -3.83 -19.18 -6.37
N SER A 39 -4.13 -20.44 -6.63
CA SER A 39 -4.40 -20.94 -7.98
C SER A 39 -5.85 -20.75 -8.44
N ARG A 40 -6.75 -20.29 -7.55
CA ARG A 40 -8.16 -20.06 -7.87
C ARG A 40 -8.29 -19.04 -9.00
N ARG A 41 -9.13 -19.37 -9.99
CA ARG A 41 -9.46 -18.45 -11.09
C ARG A 41 -10.53 -17.46 -10.65
N VAL A 42 -10.30 -16.20 -10.94
CA VAL A 42 -11.18 -15.08 -10.59
C VAL A 42 -11.52 -14.31 -11.86
N GLU A 43 -12.79 -14.03 -12.06
CA GLU A 43 -13.24 -13.11 -13.10
C GLU A 43 -13.03 -11.67 -12.65
N ILE A 44 -12.51 -10.85 -13.56
CA ILE A 44 -12.34 -9.42 -13.36
C ILE A 44 -13.09 -8.66 -14.46
N HIS A 45 -13.11 -7.34 -14.37
CA HIS A 45 -13.77 -6.48 -15.37
C HIS A 45 -13.14 -6.52 -16.77
N LEU A 46 -11.97 -7.13 -16.92
CA LEU A 46 -11.32 -7.41 -18.20
C LEU A 46 -11.75 -8.78 -18.74
N PRO A 47 -11.71 -9.02 -20.06
CA PRO A 47 -12.01 -10.31 -20.62
C PRO A 47 -11.09 -11.42 -20.10
N GLY A 48 -11.67 -12.52 -19.66
CA GLY A 48 -10.94 -13.69 -19.17
C GLY A 48 -10.94 -13.82 -17.66
N THR A 49 -10.18 -14.79 -17.18
CA THR A 49 -9.99 -15.06 -15.77
C THR A 49 -8.50 -15.06 -15.43
N GLU A 50 -8.16 -14.59 -14.24
CA GLU A 50 -6.80 -14.56 -13.73
C GLU A 50 -6.67 -15.44 -12.48
N SER A 51 -5.47 -15.92 -12.20
CA SER A 51 -5.21 -16.57 -10.91
C SER A 51 -5.20 -15.52 -9.80
N LEU A 52 -5.59 -15.93 -8.59
CA LEU A 52 -5.50 -15.03 -7.44
C LEU A 52 -4.06 -14.60 -7.18
N ALA A 53 -3.07 -15.48 -7.42
CA ALA A 53 -1.66 -15.14 -7.29
C ALA A 53 -1.24 -14.01 -8.24
N ASP A 54 -1.65 -14.08 -9.51
CA ASP A 54 -1.33 -13.04 -10.50
C ASP A 54 -2.02 -11.71 -10.17
N LEU A 55 -3.26 -11.76 -9.66
CA LEU A 55 -3.96 -10.55 -9.20
C LEU A 55 -3.26 -9.90 -8.01
N LEU A 56 -2.79 -10.68 -7.04
CA LEU A 56 -2.03 -10.16 -5.90
C LEU A 56 -0.71 -9.55 -6.36
N LEU A 57 0.02 -10.24 -7.24
CA LEU A 57 1.25 -9.70 -7.82
C LEU A 57 0.98 -8.38 -8.55
N HIS A 58 -0.09 -8.32 -9.33
CA HIS A 58 -0.51 -7.09 -10.02
C HIS A 58 -0.79 -5.96 -9.03
N ILE A 59 -1.53 -6.21 -7.94
CA ILE A 59 -1.82 -5.20 -6.92
C ILE A 59 -0.54 -4.62 -6.35
N PHE A 60 0.44 -5.46 -5.99
CA PHE A 60 1.70 -5.00 -5.42
C PHE A 60 2.54 -4.20 -6.42
N THR A 61 2.72 -4.70 -7.64
CA THR A 61 3.53 -4.03 -8.67
C THR A 61 2.89 -2.72 -9.13
N HIS A 62 1.57 -2.72 -9.32
CA HIS A 62 0.81 -1.54 -9.70
C HIS A 62 0.82 -0.48 -8.59
N GLY A 63 0.69 -0.91 -7.34
CA GLY A 63 0.81 -0.04 -6.18
C GLY A 63 2.18 0.62 -6.09
N GLN A 64 3.26 -0.12 -6.34
CA GLN A 64 4.61 0.44 -6.37
C GLN A 64 4.80 1.45 -7.50
N HIS A 65 4.23 1.19 -8.68
CA HIS A 65 4.25 2.14 -9.80
C HIS A 65 3.63 3.49 -9.38
N HIS A 66 2.45 3.49 -8.79
CA HIS A 66 1.78 4.71 -8.36
C HIS A 66 2.47 5.39 -7.17
N ARG A 67 3.03 4.64 -6.24
CA ARG A 67 3.84 5.20 -5.15
C ARG A 67 5.07 5.94 -5.69
N GLY A 68 5.73 5.38 -6.69
CA GLY A 68 6.84 6.04 -7.37
C GLY A 68 6.43 7.36 -8.05
N GLN A 69 5.26 7.40 -8.67
CA GLN A 69 4.71 8.62 -9.27
C GLN A 69 4.43 9.69 -8.20
N ILE A 70 3.79 9.32 -7.09
CA ILE A 70 3.50 10.25 -5.98
C ILE A 70 4.80 10.75 -5.36
N HIS A 71 5.77 9.88 -5.15
CA HIS A 71 7.09 10.23 -4.63
C HIS A 71 7.78 11.26 -5.52
N ALA A 72 7.78 11.05 -6.84
CA ALA A 72 8.35 11.99 -7.80
C ALA A 72 7.63 13.35 -7.77
N MET A 73 6.30 13.36 -7.65
CA MET A 73 5.51 14.58 -7.55
C MET A 73 5.81 15.36 -6.26
N LEU A 74 5.93 14.67 -5.13
CA LEU A 74 6.28 15.28 -3.84
C LEU A 74 7.70 15.85 -3.84
N SER A 75 8.64 15.18 -4.53
CA SER A 75 10.04 15.66 -4.64
C SER A 75 10.16 17.02 -5.31
N GLY A 76 9.16 17.43 -6.10
CA GLY A 76 9.08 18.77 -6.69
C GLY A 76 8.46 19.83 -5.79
N THR A 77 8.14 19.50 -4.55
CA THR A 77 7.47 20.38 -3.58
C THR A 77 8.35 20.59 -2.34
N SER A 78 7.84 21.40 -1.39
CA SER A 78 8.49 21.57 -0.09
C SER A 78 8.26 20.39 0.88
N ILE A 79 7.45 19.41 0.49
CA ILE A 79 7.15 18.24 1.31
C ILE A 79 8.13 17.13 0.93
N ALA A 80 8.95 16.71 1.90
CA ALA A 80 9.83 15.57 1.70
C ALA A 80 9.02 14.27 1.59
N PRO A 81 9.17 13.49 0.50
CA PRO A 81 8.50 12.20 0.41
C PRO A 81 9.12 11.21 1.41
N PRO A 82 8.30 10.30 2.00
CA PRO A 82 8.82 9.27 2.89
C PRO A 82 9.69 8.27 2.13
N GLN A 83 10.70 7.75 2.80
CA GLN A 83 11.49 6.62 2.30
C GLN A 83 10.68 5.32 2.50
N ILE A 84 10.37 4.62 1.41
CA ILE A 84 9.52 3.42 1.42
C ILE A 84 10.05 2.25 0.59
N ASP A 85 11.09 2.43 -0.19
CA ASP A 85 11.64 1.44 -1.11
C ASP A 85 12.52 0.39 -0.40
N GLU A 86 13.18 0.75 0.70
CA GLU A 86 14.02 -0.15 1.50
C GLU A 86 13.34 -0.67 2.78
N PHE A 87 12.02 -0.48 2.88
CA PHE A 87 11.24 -0.70 4.10
C PHE A 87 11.36 -2.11 4.70
N ILE A 88 11.57 -3.14 3.90
CA ILE A 88 11.72 -4.53 4.36
C ILE A 88 13.16 -4.95 4.62
N LEU A 89 14.15 -4.14 4.33
CA LEU A 89 15.53 -4.46 4.62
C LEU A 89 15.81 -4.48 6.13
N ALA A 90 16.74 -5.33 6.56
CA ALA A 90 17.07 -5.46 7.98
C ALA A 90 17.52 -4.15 8.63
N GLY A 91 18.24 -3.30 7.87
CA GLY A 91 18.69 -1.99 8.32
C GLY A 91 17.58 -0.98 8.54
N CYS A 92 16.36 -1.26 8.05
CA CYS A 92 15.18 -0.38 8.16
C CYS A 92 14.15 -0.90 9.19
N ALA A 93 14.58 -1.76 10.11
CA ALA A 93 13.68 -2.34 11.13
C ALA A 93 12.98 -1.29 12.00
N GLU A 94 13.66 -0.19 12.31
CA GLU A 94 13.10 0.89 13.10
C GLU A 94 11.96 1.61 12.35
N ASP A 95 12.05 1.75 11.03
CA ASP A 95 11.06 2.46 10.21
C ASP A 95 9.70 1.75 10.16
N ARG A 96 9.68 0.43 10.38
CA ARG A 96 8.46 -0.40 10.37
C ARG A 96 7.99 -0.86 11.75
N ALA A 97 8.71 -0.50 12.82
CA ALA A 97 8.40 -0.99 14.16
C ALA A 97 6.98 -0.68 14.62
N GLU A 98 6.48 0.52 14.32
CA GLU A 98 5.11 0.94 14.63
C GLU A 98 4.07 0.11 13.88
N ASP A 99 4.28 -0.13 12.60
CA ASP A 99 3.37 -0.94 11.78
C ASP A 99 3.34 -2.40 12.24
N LEU A 100 4.49 -2.97 12.59
CA LEU A 100 4.56 -4.32 13.15
C LEU A 100 3.82 -4.42 14.48
N ALA A 101 4.01 -3.45 15.37
CA ALA A 101 3.31 -3.40 16.65
C ALA A 101 1.79 -3.31 16.45
N ARG A 102 1.33 -2.49 15.51
CA ARG A 102 -0.09 -2.34 15.16
C ARG A 102 -0.69 -3.66 14.64
N LEU A 103 0.06 -4.43 13.85
CA LEU A 103 -0.37 -5.72 13.31
C LEU A 103 -0.19 -6.88 14.29
N GLY A 104 0.51 -6.69 15.40
CA GLY A 104 0.88 -7.75 16.31
C GLY A 104 1.93 -8.72 15.73
N TRP A 105 2.74 -8.25 14.78
CA TRP A 105 3.77 -9.04 14.11
C TRP A 105 5.15 -8.79 14.71
N SER A 106 6.03 -9.76 14.52
CA SER A 106 7.45 -9.67 14.86
C SER A 106 8.32 -9.61 13.60
N GLU A 107 9.55 -9.12 13.74
CA GLU A 107 10.55 -9.15 12.65
C GLU A 107 10.75 -10.54 12.06
N ALA A 108 10.69 -11.59 12.87
CA ALA A 108 10.86 -12.98 12.43
C ALA A 108 9.78 -13.44 11.42
N GLN A 109 8.63 -12.76 11.38
CA GLN A 109 7.56 -13.07 10.42
C GLN A 109 7.82 -12.46 9.05
N LEU A 110 8.62 -11.40 8.96
CA LEU A 110 8.96 -10.71 7.72
C LEU A 110 10.22 -11.27 7.05
N VAL A 111 11.19 -11.67 7.85
CA VAL A 111 12.50 -12.14 7.39
C VAL A 111 12.54 -13.64 7.53
N ARG A 112 12.30 -14.37 6.47
CA ARG A 112 12.42 -15.82 6.39
C ARG A 112 13.68 -16.20 5.63
#